data_4eebbff929a3e693d1ca735619e3ccb1
#
_entry.id   4eebbff929a3e693d1ca735619e3ccb1
#
_cell.length_a   1.000
_cell.length_b   1.000
_cell.length_c   1.000
_cell.angle_alpha   90.00
_cell.angle_beta   90.00
_cell.angle_gamma   90.00
#
_symmetry.space_group_name_H-M   'P 1'
#
loop_
_entity.id
_entity.type
_entity.pdbx_description
1 polymer ?
#
loop_
_entity_poly.entity_id
_entity_poly.type
_entity_poly.pdbx_seq_one_letter_code
_entity_poly.pdbx_strand_id
1 'polypeptide(L)'
;MEIIEILREASNRIYENIKDIAGTEHAAGDFGIGAGGDVSRNIDIIAEKAVLDYFKEINFDCVVLGEECGRVELSNKPKGFVIMDAIDGSANAVRGVPFFCSSLAFATENKLSSITDGVITNLSTGEMYWASKNKGSFFNKEKIRVHDKEPIYKIIGINTSGASMELLKKLDPIYKNHEHTRHFGANALEMALFARGLMDIFIDLRDKIRIQDIAAGYLIVKEAGGILVDRELNPLDADLSYATRVSFIAAANQKILDEIVSQID
;
A
#
# COMPACT_ATOMS: atom_id res chain seq x y z
N MET A 1 6.03 5.97 -23.49
CA MET A 1 6.32 6.23 -22.06
C MET A 1 6.36 4.90 -21.35
N GLU A 2 7.33 4.67 -20.45
CA GLU A 2 7.36 3.45 -19.62
C GLU A 2 6.19 3.48 -18.60
N ILE A 3 5.68 2.31 -18.21
CA ILE A 3 4.55 2.23 -17.27
C ILE A 3 4.86 2.94 -15.95
N ILE A 4 6.05 2.73 -15.43
CA ILE A 4 6.47 3.37 -14.17
C ILE A 4 6.41 4.91 -14.24
N GLU A 5 6.77 5.53 -15.37
CA GLU A 5 6.69 6.97 -15.54
C GLU A 5 5.24 7.47 -15.60
N ILE A 6 4.34 6.67 -16.19
CA ILE A 6 2.90 6.96 -16.19
C ILE A 6 2.36 6.94 -14.75
N LEU A 7 2.70 5.91 -13.95
CA LEU A 7 2.24 5.81 -12.57
C LEU A 7 2.82 6.92 -11.69
N ARG A 8 4.09 7.28 -11.87
CA ARG A 8 4.74 8.36 -11.12
C ARG A 8 4.09 9.71 -11.41
N GLU A 9 3.79 10.01 -12.67
CA GLU A 9 3.06 11.23 -13.04
C GLU A 9 1.64 11.22 -12.48
N ALA A 10 0.92 10.09 -12.57
CA ALA A 10 -0.42 9.96 -11.98
C ALA A 10 -0.41 10.24 -10.48
N SER A 11 0.54 9.65 -9.74
CA SER A 11 0.70 9.87 -8.30
C SER A 11 1.11 11.32 -7.96
N ASN A 12 1.94 11.95 -8.78
CA ASN A 12 2.29 13.36 -8.64
C ASN A 12 1.05 14.26 -8.83
N ARG A 13 0.18 13.95 -9.79
CA ARG A 13 -1.08 14.68 -9.98
C ARG A 13 -2.02 14.55 -8.79
N ILE A 14 -2.07 13.38 -8.12
CA ILE A 14 -2.79 13.28 -6.85
C ILE A 14 -2.22 14.29 -5.86
N TYR A 15 -0.91 14.24 -5.59
CA TYR A 15 -0.25 15.13 -4.64
C TYR A 15 -0.56 16.60 -4.91
N GLU A 16 -0.39 17.06 -6.15
CA GLU A 16 -0.64 18.46 -6.53
C GLU A 16 -2.09 18.89 -6.34
N ASN A 17 -3.07 17.98 -6.50
CA ASN A 17 -4.48 18.31 -6.33
C ASN A 17 -4.96 18.30 -4.86
N ILE A 18 -4.24 17.60 -3.95
CA ILE A 18 -4.74 17.42 -2.57
C ILE A 18 -3.87 18.09 -1.51
N LYS A 19 -2.65 18.51 -1.81
CA LYS A 19 -1.67 19.04 -0.84
C LYS A 19 -2.19 20.24 -0.03
N ASP A 20 -3.04 21.07 -0.64
CA ASP A 20 -3.59 22.29 -0.01
C ASP A 20 -4.95 22.04 0.67
N ILE A 21 -5.56 20.85 0.50
CA ILE A 21 -6.85 20.51 1.08
C ILE A 21 -6.76 19.49 2.21
N ALA A 22 -5.72 18.67 2.26
CA ALA A 22 -5.50 17.72 3.34
C ALA A 22 -5.48 18.44 4.71
N GLY A 23 -6.21 17.90 5.70
CA GLY A 23 -6.33 18.49 7.03
C GLY A 23 -7.24 19.72 7.12
N THR A 24 -7.92 20.10 6.03
CA THR A 24 -8.91 21.19 6.03
C THR A 24 -10.34 20.67 6.01
N GLU A 25 -11.34 21.54 6.23
CA GLU A 25 -12.75 21.18 6.09
C GLU A 25 -13.11 20.69 4.67
N HIS A 26 -12.36 21.12 3.66
CA HIS A 26 -12.56 20.70 2.28
C HIS A 26 -12.14 19.22 2.01
N ALA A 27 -11.29 18.63 2.87
CA ALA A 27 -10.94 17.22 2.77
C ALA A 27 -12.10 16.31 3.16
N ALA A 28 -12.94 16.78 4.10
CA ALA A 28 -14.10 16.06 4.59
C ALA A 28 -15.25 16.11 3.57
N GLY A 29 -16.31 15.44 3.89
CA GLY A 29 -17.53 15.32 3.09
C GLY A 29 -17.99 13.86 3.13
N ASP A 30 -19.25 13.62 2.83
CA ASP A 30 -19.81 12.28 2.72
C ASP A 30 -20.43 12.17 1.33
N PHE A 31 -19.81 11.37 0.50
CA PHE A 31 -20.21 11.13 -0.90
C PHE A 31 -20.76 9.71 -1.11
N GLY A 32 -21.16 9.05 -0.01
CA GLY A 32 -21.70 7.69 -0.02
C GLY A 32 -20.63 6.64 0.21
N ILE A 33 -20.95 5.41 -0.18
CA ILE A 33 -20.06 4.25 -0.02
C ILE A 33 -19.32 4.01 -1.32
N GLY A 34 -18.00 4.06 -1.29
CA GLY A 34 -17.12 3.72 -2.40
C GLY A 34 -17.15 2.22 -2.76
N ALA A 35 -16.59 1.84 -3.88
CA ALA A 35 -16.53 0.45 -4.31
C ALA A 35 -15.74 -0.45 -3.35
N GLY A 36 -14.80 0.12 -2.60
CA GLY A 36 -14.04 -0.55 -1.53
C GLY A 36 -14.85 -0.87 -0.28
N GLY A 37 -16.00 -0.22 -0.10
CA GLY A 37 -16.95 -0.46 1.00
C GLY A 37 -16.87 0.54 2.16
N ASP A 38 -15.97 1.53 2.09
CA ASP A 38 -15.86 2.61 3.06
C ASP A 38 -16.56 3.89 2.59
N VAL A 39 -16.72 4.87 3.50
CA VAL A 39 -17.35 6.16 3.16
C VAL A 39 -16.38 7.02 2.38
N SER A 40 -16.71 7.31 1.12
CA SER A 40 -15.93 8.21 0.25
C SER A 40 -15.88 9.63 0.81
N ARG A 41 -14.71 10.20 0.88
CA ARG A 41 -14.48 11.59 1.29
C ARG A 41 -14.19 12.46 0.07
N ASN A 42 -14.36 13.76 0.22
CA ASN A 42 -14.08 14.67 -0.89
C ASN A 42 -12.66 14.56 -1.42
N ILE A 43 -11.70 14.38 -0.52
CA ILE A 43 -10.28 14.23 -0.88
C ILE A 43 -10.02 12.98 -1.72
N ASP A 44 -10.71 11.86 -1.42
CA ASP A 44 -10.58 10.60 -2.14
C ASP A 44 -11.11 10.73 -3.59
N ILE A 45 -12.28 11.36 -3.75
CA ILE A 45 -12.90 11.61 -5.06
C ILE A 45 -12.02 12.52 -5.93
N ILE A 46 -11.46 13.59 -5.34
CA ILE A 46 -10.56 14.50 -6.06
C ILE A 46 -9.30 13.75 -6.50
N ALA A 47 -8.72 12.93 -5.63
CA ALA A 47 -7.51 12.17 -5.89
C ALA A 47 -7.71 11.13 -7.02
N GLU A 48 -8.78 10.30 -6.95
CA GLU A 48 -9.06 9.33 -8.02
C GLU A 48 -9.38 9.99 -9.35
N LYS A 49 -10.14 11.10 -9.32
CA LYS A 49 -10.45 11.86 -10.52
C LYS A 49 -9.19 12.37 -11.22
N ALA A 50 -8.20 12.86 -10.47
CA ALA A 50 -6.94 13.35 -11.05
C ALA A 50 -6.21 12.26 -11.85
N VAL A 51 -6.22 11.00 -11.36
CA VAL A 51 -5.64 9.85 -12.05
C VAL A 51 -6.44 9.48 -13.31
N LEU A 52 -7.76 9.36 -13.18
CA LEU A 52 -8.62 8.96 -14.29
C LEU A 52 -8.59 9.98 -15.44
N ASP A 53 -8.57 11.27 -15.12
CA ASP A 53 -8.48 12.33 -16.13
C ASP A 53 -7.11 12.30 -16.83
N TYR A 54 -6.03 12.06 -16.11
CA TYR A 54 -4.71 11.91 -16.70
C TYR A 54 -4.62 10.68 -17.63
N PHE A 55 -5.13 9.52 -17.21
CA PHE A 55 -5.10 8.33 -18.05
C PHE A 55 -5.93 8.49 -19.33
N LYS A 56 -7.05 9.22 -19.27
CA LYS A 56 -7.84 9.59 -20.46
C LYS A 56 -7.07 10.54 -21.37
N GLU A 57 -6.42 11.57 -20.80
CA GLU A 57 -5.61 12.55 -21.52
C GLU A 57 -4.53 11.89 -22.38
N ILE A 58 -3.84 10.88 -21.82
CA ILE A 58 -2.76 10.17 -22.52
C ILE A 58 -3.24 8.93 -23.31
N ASN A 59 -4.55 8.64 -23.32
CA ASN A 59 -5.15 7.44 -23.90
C ASN A 59 -4.47 6.15 -23.37
N PHE A 60 -4.35 6.02 -22.05
CA PHE A 60 -3.71 4.86 -21.43
C PHE A 60 -4.64 3.63 -21.46
N ASP A 61 -4.25 2.59 -22.21
CA ASP A 61 -5.02 1.37 -22.41
C ASP A 61 -4.98 0.44 -21.18
N CYS A 62 -5.82 0.68 -20.18
CA CYS A 62 -5.88 -0.15 -18.98
C CYS A 62 -7.31 -0.32 -18.44
N VAL A 63 -7.45 -1.26 -17.49
CA VAL A 63 -8.57 -1.32 -16.56
C VAL A 63 -8.10 -0.76 -15.24
N VAL A 64 -8.80 0.22 -14.69
CA VAL A 64 -8.53 0.74 -13.35
C VAL A 64 -9.40 0.01 -12.34
N LEU A 65 -8.79 -0.42 -11.23
CA LEU A 65 -9.45 -0.99 -10.05
C LEU A 65 -9.19 -0.02 -8.89
N GLY A 66 -10.02 1.01 -8.77
CA GLY A 66 -9.91 2.05 -7.73
C GLY A 66 -10.81 1.78 -6.54
N GLU A 67 -10.47 2.31 -5.38
CA GLU A 67 -11.26 2.12 -4.16
C GLU A 67 -12.64 2.76 -4.27
N GLU A 68 -12.71 3.97 -4.83
CA GLU A 68 -13.93 4.75 -4.92
C GLU A 68 -14.66 4.52 -6.24
N CYS A 69 -13.94 4.63 -7.35
CA CYS A 69 -14.52 4.52 -8.70
C CYS A 69 -14.88 3.09 -9.11
N GLY A 70 -14.41 2.10 -8.36
CA GLY A 70 -14.60 0.71 -8.72
C GLY A 70 -13.78 0.30 -9.95
N ARG A 71 -14.40 -0.52 -10.81
CA ARG A 71 -13.80 -0.98 -12.07
C ARG A 71 -14.13 -0.02 -13.20
N VAL A 72 -13.10 0.62 -13.75
CA VAL A 72 -13.23 1.54 -14.91
C VAL A 72 -12.42 1.01 -16.08
N GLU A 73 -13.05 0.71 -17.20
CA GLU A 73 -12.39 0.29 -18.43
C GLU A 73 -12.10 1.51 -19.31
N LEU A 74 -10.80 1.84 -19.46
CA LEU A 74 -10.36 2.98 -20.27
C LEU A 74 -10.07 2.59 -21.74
N SER A 75 -10.12 1.29 -22.06
CA SER A 75 -9.89 0.77 -23.41
C SER A 75 -10.62 -0.53 -23.63
N ASN A 76 -11.07 -0.77 -24.88
CA ASN A 76 -11.65 -2.04 -25.31
C ASN A 76 -10.62 -3.18 -25.44
N LYS A 77 -9.32 -2.86 -25.36
CA LYS A 77 -8.20 -3.81 -25.41
C LYS A 77 -7.15 -3.42 -24.37
N PRO A 78 -7.47 -3.56 -23.08
CA PRO A 78 -6.56 -3.14 -22.02
C PRO A 78 -5.27 -3.97 -22.04
N LYS A 79 -4.14 -3.32 -21.80
CA LYS A 79 -2.82 -3.96 -21.67
C LYS A 79 -2.58 -4.58 -20.31
N GLY A 80 -3.44 -4.26 -19.33
CA GLY A 80 -3.34 -4.74 -17.97
C GLY A 80 -4.27 -3.95 -17.05
N PHE A 81 -3.99 -4.05 -15.75
CA PHE A 81 -4.77 -3.47 -14.67
C PHE A 81 -3.94 -2.42 -13.93
N VAL A 82 -4.54 -1.27 -13.64
CA VAL A 82 -4.03 -0.36 -12.61
C VAL A 82 -4.84 -0.59 -11.35
N ILE A 83 -4.16 -0.99 -10.28
CA ILE A 83 -4.73 -1.13 -8.95
C ILE A 83 -4.43 0.17 -8.21
N MET A 84 -5.45 0.83 -7.72
CA MET A 84 -5.36 2.17 -7.16
C MET A 84 -6.06 2.27 -5.81
N ASP A 85 -5.32 2.73 -4.82
CA ASP A 85 -5.82 3.44 -3.65
C ASP A 85 -5.25 4.87 -3.73
N ALA A 86 -6.11 5.83 -4.07
CA ALA A 86 -5.65 7.19 -4.27
C ALA A 86 -5.29 7.89 -2.96
N ILE A 87 -5.91 7.51 -1.83
CA ILE A 87 -5.63 8.02 -0.48
C ILE A 87 -5.67 6.89 0.55
N ASP A 88 -4.60 6.10 0.67
CA ASP A 88 -4.44 5.20 1.82
C ASP A 88 -4.18 6.02 3.08
N GLY A 89 -5.06 5.85 4.08
CA GLY A 89 -5.08 6.64 5.29
C GLY A 89 -5.98 7.88 5.20
N SER A 90 -7.15 7.81 4.54
CA SER A 90 -8.10 8.91 4.39
C SER A 90 -8.50 9.55 5.73
N ALA A 91 -8.63 8.77 6.81
CA ALA A 91 -8.88 9.31 8.15
C ALA A 91 -7.74 10.23 8.64
N ASN A 92 -6.49 9.86 8.36
CA ASN A 92 -5.32 10.68 8.65
C ASN A 92 -5.32 11.95 7.79
N ALA A 93 -5.57 11.80 6.48
CA ALA A 93 -5.63 12.92 5.54
C ALA A 93 -6.68 13.95 5.94
N VAL A 94 -7.91 13.51 6.28
CA VAL A 94 -9.00 14.39 6.73
C VAL A 94 -8.66 15.09 8.05
N ARG A 95 -8.01 14.40 8.99
CA ARG A 95 -7.67 14.93 10.31
C ARG A 95 -6.36 15.74 10.33
N GLY A 96 -5.61 15.77 9.21
CA GLY A 96 -4.32 16.45 9.14
C GLY A 96 -3.18 15.72 9.87
N VAL A 97 -3.32 14.40 10.11
CA VAL A 97 -2.22 13.56 10.59
C VAL A 97 -1.29 13.30 9.40
N PRO A 98 0.01 13.67 9.45
CA PRO A 98 0.89 13.65 8.27
C PRO A 98 1.40 12.25 7.93
N PHE A 99 0.49 11.27 7.84
CA PHE A 99 0.80 9.89 7.50
C PHE A 99 -0.33 9.28 6.64
N PHE A 100 -0.31 9.58 5.36
CA PHE A 100 -1.22 9.08 4.34
C PHE A 100 -0.52 9.13 2.98
N CYS A 101 -0.94 8.28 2.03
CA CYS A 101 -0.24 8.14 0.76
C CYS A 101 -1.19 7.82 -0.38
N SER A 102 -0.69 7.92 -1.62
CA SER A 102 -1.28 7.26 -2.78
C SER A 102 -0.54 5.96 -3.06
N SER A 103 -1.26 4.94 -3.50
CA SER A 103 -0.76 3.61 -3.87
C SER A 103 -1.27 3.25 -5.27
N LEU A 104 -0.37 3.15 -6.25
CA LEU A 104 -0.66 2.83 -7.64
C LEU A 104 0.21 1.66 -8.10
N ALA A 105 -0.40 0.60 -8.63
CA ALA A 105 0.34 -0.54 -9.19
C ALA A 105 -0.20 -0.91 -10.58
N PHE A 106 0.67 -1.40 -11.45
CA PHE A 106 0.28 -1.96 -12.73
C PHE A 106 0.57 -3.46 -12.77
N ALA A 107 -0.43 -4.23 -13.16
CA ALA A 107 -0.38 -5.68 -13.30
C ALA A 107 -0.74 -6.10 -14.73
N THR A 108 -0.05 -7.11 -15.26
CA THR A 108 -0.33 -7.65 -16.60
C THR A 108 -1.46 -8.68 -16.62
N GLU A 109 -1.76 -9.28 -15.47
CA GLU A 109 -2.79 -10.28 -15.26
C GLU A 109 -3.55 -10.01 -13.96
N ASN A 110 -4.62 -10.76 -13.69
CA ASN A 110 -5.44 -10.61 -12.49
C ASN A 110 -4.82 -11.28 -11.25
N LYS A 111 -3.53 -11.02 -10.96
CA LYS A 111 -2.76 -11.61 -9.84
C LYS A 111 -1.77 -10.63 -9.26
N LEU A 112 -1.55 -10.65 -7.93
CA LEU A 112 -0.49 -9.88 -7.26
C LEU A 112 0.89 -10.18 -7.84
N SER A 113 1.19 -11.45 -8.11
CA SER A 113 2.47 -11.88 -8.69
C SER A 113 2.73 -11.37 -10.11
N SER A 114 1.71 -10.84 -10.79
CA SER A 114 1.82 -10.24 -12.13
C SER A 114 2.10 -8.73 -12.12
N ILE A 115 2.22 -8.11 -10.94
CA ILE A 115 2.56 -6.68 -10.83
C ILE A 115 3.96 -6.44 -11.38
N THR A 116 4.07 -5.46 -12.26
CA THR A 116 5.33 -5.09 -12.93
C THR A 116 5.87 -3.73 -12.49
N ASP A 117 5.00 -2.83 -12.05
CA ASP A 117 5.36 -1.47 -11.64
C ASP A 117 4.49 -1.05 -10.44
N GLY A 118 5.09 -0.35 -9.49
CA GLY A 118 4.40 0.13 -8.29
C GLY A 118 4.96 1.46 -7.82
N VAL A 119 4.07 2.35 -7.37
CA VAL A 119 4.40 3.68 -6.84
C VAL A 119 3.59 3.94 -5.58
N ILE A 120 4.25 4.41 -4.53
CA ILE A 120 3.63 4.93 -3.31
C ILE A 120 4.20 6.33 -3.08
N THR A 121 3.34 7.35 -3.01
CA THR A 121 3.76 8.71 -2.69
C THR A 121 3.23 9.12 -1.33
N ASN A 122 4.11 9.49 -0.41
CA ASN A 122 3.73 10.14 0.83
C ASN A 122 3.11 11.50 0.51
N LEU A 123 1.81 11.62 0.66
CA LEU A 123 1.04 12.81 0.26
C LEU A 123 1.16 13.97 1.26
N SER A 124 1.83 13.77 2.40
CA SER A 124 2.18 14.87 3.31
C SER A 124 3.50 15.55 2.95
N THR A 125 4.39 14.86 2.20
CA THR A 125 5.75 15.38 1.89
C THR A 125 6.04 15.46 0.39
N GLY A 126 5.30 14.72 -0.45
CA GLY A 126 5.60 14.52 -1.87
C GLY A 126 6.72 13.53 -2.15
N GLU A 127 7.28 12.88 -1.13
CA GLU A 127 8.31 11.84 -1.28
C GLU A 127 7.72 10.57 -1.88
N MET A 128 8.48 9.95 -2.80
CA MET A 128 7.97 8.85 -3.63
C MET A 128 8.82 7.59 -3.47
N TYR A 129 8.14 6.46 -3.24
CA TYR A 129 8.67 5.11 -3.30
C TYR A 129 8.18 4.45 -4.57
N TRP A 130 9.06 3.78 -5.30
CA TRP A 130 8.66 3.11 -6.53
C TRP A 130 9.54 1.91 -6.85
N ALA A 131 8.99 0.98 -7.61
CA ALA A 131 9.69 -0.18 -8.09
C ALA A 131 9.20 -0.59 -9.47
N SER A 132 10.10 -1.17 -10.26
CA SER A 132 9.76 -1.95 -11.46
C SER A 132 10.35 -3.35 -11.33
N LYS A 133 9.62 -4.35 -11.79
CA LYS A 133 9.98 -5.77 -11.69
C LYS A 133 11.38 -6.02 -12.24
N ASN A 134 12.25 -6.64 -11.44
CA ASN A 134 13.66 -6.92 -11.71
C ASN A 134 14.57 -5.68 -11.87
N LYS A 135 14.11 -4.49 -11.50
CA LYS A 135 14.93 -3.26 -11.53
C LYS A 135 15.31 -2.76 -10.13
N GLY A 136 14.66 -3.29 -9.10
CA GLY A 136 14.83 -2.91 -7.69
C GLY A 136 13.84 -1.83 -7.24
N SER A 137 13.92 -1.48 -5.97
CA SER A 137 13.10 -0.45 -5.32
C SER A 137 13.88 0.83 -5.09
N PHE A 138 13.17 1.95 -5.12
CA PHE A 138 13.74 3.28 -5.01
C PHE A 138 12.91 4.17 -4.09
N PHE A 139 13.59 5.05 -3.36
CA PHE A 139 13.04 6.20 -2.66
C PHE A 139 13.52 7.47 -3.38
N ASN A 140 12.61 8.21 -3.97
CA ASN A 140 12.93 9.29 -4.90
C ASN A 140 13.87 8.80 -6.02
N LYS A 141 15.17 9.10 -5.91
CA LYS A 141 16.21 8.70 -6.88
C LYS A 141 17.20 7.67 -6.31
N GLU A 142 17.07 7.33 -5.02
CA GLU A 142 18.00 6.46 -4.32
C GLU A 142 17.48 5.02 -4.29
N LYS A 143 18.32 4.05 -4.62
CA LYS A 143 17.97 2.63 -4.50
C LYS A 143 17.88 2.25 -3.03
N ILE A 144 16.78 1.58 -2.66
CA ILE A 144 16.52 1.16 -1.30
C ILE A 144 16.51 -0.37 -1.18
N ARG A 145 16.66 -0.85 0.06
CA ARG A 145 16.49 -2.25 0.45
C ARG A 145 16.01 -2.34 1.89
N VAL A 146 15.39 -3.47 2.21
CA VAL A 146 15.04 -3.80 3.59
C VAL A 146 16.29 -3.86 4.48
N HIS A 147 16.10 -3.71 5.79
CA HIS A 147 17.19 -3.76 6.74
C HIS A 147 17.70 -5.21 6.89
N ASP A 148 18.96 -5.46 6.53
CA ASP A 148 19.56 -6.80 6.49
C ASP A 148 20.49 -7.10 7.68
N LYS A 149 20.67 -6.13 8.60
CA LYS A 149 21.53 -6.24 9.78
C LYS A 149 20.69 -6.30 11.05
N GLU A 150 21.30 -6.73 12.15
CA GLU A 150 20.66 -6.65 13.47
C GLU A 150 20.47 -5.17 13.85
N PRO A 151 19.24 -4.70 14.04
CA PRO A 151 18.99 -3.29 14.35
C PRO A 151 19.30 -2.97 15.80
N ILE A 152 19.67 -1.70 16.08
CA ILE A 152 19.79 -1.20 17.46
C ILE A 152 18.43 -1.23 18.16
N TYR A 153 17.38 -0.86 17.43
CA TYR A 153 15.98 -0.94 17.87
C TYR A 153 15.18 -1.71 16.82
N LYS A 154 14.58 -2.84 17.21
CA LYS A 154 13.68 -3.58 16.33
C LYS A 154 12.32 -2.88 16.30
N ILE A 155 11.94 -2.34 15.13
CA ILE A 155 10.66 -1.67 14.93
C ILE A 155 9.70 -2.62 14.21
N ILE A 156 8.56 -2.89 14.86
CA ILE A 156 7.52 -3.77 14.35
C ILE A 156 6.29 -2.96 13.98
N GLY A 157 5.94 -2.95 12.69
CA GLY A 157 4.62 -2.53 12.24
C GLY A 157 3.61 -3.64 12.51
N ILE A 158 2.50 -3.31 13.16
CA ILE A 158 1.46 -4.29 13.45
C ILE A 158 0.08 -3.65 13.43
N ASN A 159 -0.76 -4.07 12.49
CA ASN A 159 -2.12 -3.57 12.38
C ASN A 159 -3.11 -4.49 13.12
N THR A 160 -3.70 -3.96 14.19
CA THR A 160 -4.72 -4.66 15.00
C THR A 160 -6.06 -3.94 15.05
N SER A 161 -6.27 -2.91 14.21
CA SER A 161 -7.53 -2.15 14.16
C SER A 161 -8.72 -3.05 13.81
N GLY A 162 -9.68 -3.17 14.72
CA GLY A 162 -10.83 -4.05 14.56
C GLY A 162 -10.49 -5.55 14.51
N ALA A 163 -9.35 -5.97 15.08
CA ALA A 163 -8.99 -7.37 15.24
C ALA A 163 -9.93 -8.07 16.24
N SER A 164 -10.12 -9.38 16.06
CA SER A 164 -10.84 -10.20 17.03
C SER A 164 -10.04 -10.35 18.34
N MET A 165 -10.73 -10.61 19.45
CA MET A 165 -10.06 -10.90 20.73
C MET A 165 -9.15 -12.12 20.66
N GLU A 166 -9.47 -13.08 19.81
CA GLU A 166 -8.65 -14.26 19.57
C GLU A 166 -7.33 -13.87 18.92
N LEU A 167 -7.38 -13.09 17.85
CA LEU A 167 -6.17 -12.58 17.19
C LEU A 167 -5.33 -11.70 18.12
N LEU A 168 -5.97 -10.81 18.91
CA LEU A 168 -5.24 -10.00 19.88
C LEU A 168 -4.49 -10.84 20.92
N LYS A 169 -5.11 -11.93 21.42
CA LYS A 169 -4.43 -12.88 22.32
C LYS A 169 -3.27 -13.59 21.63
N LYS A 170 -3.43 -13.98 20.36
CA LYS A 170 -2.37 -14.60 19.57
C LYS A 170 -1.17 -13.66 19.36
N LEU A 171 -1.42 -12.36 19.21
CA LEU A 171 -0.39 -11.33 19.01
C LEU A 171 0.19 -10.77 20.33
N ASP A 172 -0.38 -11.07 21.49
CA ASP A 172 0.06 -10.60 22.81
C ASP A 172 1.57 -10.84 23.08
N PRO A 173 2.19 -11.99 22.72
CA PRO A 173 3.62 -12.19 22.90
C PRO A 173 4.47 -11.16 22.14
N ILE A 174 4.06 -10.72 20.97
CA ILE A 174 4.79 -9.69 20.21
C ILE A 174 4.81 -8.37 21.00
N TYR A 175 3.67 -7.93 21.53
CA TYR A 175 3.59 -6.70 22.33
C TYR A 175 4.36 -6.79 23.63
N LYS A 176 4.44 -7.97 24.24
CA LYS A 176 5.21 -8.19 25.48
C LYS A 176 6.72 -8.23 25.28
N ASN A 177 7.15 -8.78 24.15
CA ASN A 177 8.57 -9.00 23.87
C ASN A 177 9.24 -7.87 23.09
N HIS A 178 8.45 -6.93 22.51
CA HIS A 178 8.97 -5.87 21.68
C HIS A 178 8.40 -4.50 22.09
N GLU A 179 9.29 -3.58 22.50
CA GLU A 179 8.92 -2.25 23.00
C GLU A 179 8.50 -1.28 21.88
N HIS A 180 8.94 -1.52 20.65
CA HIS A 180 8.79 -0.56 19.55
C HIS A 180 7.80 -1.03 18.50
N THR A 181 6.55 -1.28 18.90
CA THR A 181 5.45 -1.56 17.98
C THR A 181 4.85 -0.27 17.42
N ARG A 182 4.42 -0.27 16.17
CA ARG A 182 3.82 0.88 15.47
C ARG A 182 2.62 0.45 14.65
N HIS A 183 1.65 1.36 14.55
CA HIS A 183 0.57 1.35 13.58
C HIS A 183 0.23 2.79 13.24
N PHE A 184 0.53 3.22 12.03
CA PHE A 184 0.38 4.60 11.60
C PHE A 184 -0.92 4.87 10.83
N GLY A 185 -1.59 3.81 10.36
CA GLY A 185 -2.91 3.89 9.75
C GLY A 185 -2.93 4.18 8.25
N ALA A 186 -1.84 3.88 7.55
CA ALA A 186 -1.75 3.83 6.09
C ALA A 186 -0.86 2.65 5.68
N ASN A 187 -1.48 1.54 5.28
CA ASN A 187 -0.80 0.26 5.08
C ASN A 187 0.26 0.31 3.97
N ALA A 188 -0.06 0.95 2.85
CA ALA A 188 0.88 1.10 1.75
C ALA A 188 2.12 1.88 2.16
N LEU A 189 1.94 2.98 2.91
CA LEU A 189 3.08 3.79 3.38
C LEU A 189 3.92 3.03 4.42
N GLU A 190 3.28 2.26 5.30
CA GLU A 190 3.99 1.38 6.25
C GLU A 190 4.83 0.32 5.52
N MET A 191 4.30 -0.29 4.44
CA MET A 191 5.06 -1.20 3.56
C MET A 191 6.24 -0.49 2.88
N ALA A 192 6.07 0.76 2.46
CA ALA A 192 7.14 1.57 1.86
C ALA A 192 8.26 1.90 2.87
N LEU A 193 7.90 2.24 4.12
CA LEU A 193 8.86 2.43 5.21
C LEU A 193 9.63 1.14 5.52
N PHE A 194 8.92 0.00 5.54
CA PHE A 194 9.54 -1.31 5.70
C PHE A 194 10.54 -1.59 4.57
N ALA A 195 10.16 -1.38 3.32
CA ALA A 195 11.04 -1.59 2.16
C ALA A 195 12.29 -0.70 2.19
N ARG A 196 12.21 0.47 2.83
CA ARG A 196 13.35 1.39 3.04
C ARG A 196 14.25 0.98 4.23
N GLY A 197 13.89 -0.07 4.97
CA GLY A 197 14.64 -0.54 6.13
C GLY A 197 14.42 0.30 7.39
N LEU A 198 13.32 1.06 7.47
CA LEU A 198 12.93 1.84 8.65
C LEU A 198 12.07 1.05 9.63
N MET A 199 11.60 -0.12 9.20
CA MET A 199 10.91 -1.12 10.01
C MET A 199 11.49 -2.50 9.67
N ASP A 200 11.53 -3.40 10.64
CA ASP A 200 12.13 -4.73 10.49
C ASP A 200 11.11 -5.79 10.10
N ILE A 201 9.85 -5.54 10.44
CA ILE A 201 8.72 -6.40 10.12
C ILE A 201 7.43 -5.58 10.03
N PHE A 202 6.48 -6.04 9.21
CA PHE A 202 5.12 -5.52 9.19
C PHE A 202 4.12 -6.67 9.15
N ILE A 203 3.14 -6.65 10.09
CA ILE A 203 2.21 -7.74 10.32
C ILE A 203 0.78 -7.24 10.20
N ASP A 204 -0.02 -7.89 9.36
CA ASP A 204 -1.46 -7.79 9.39
C ASP A 204 -2.11 -9.17 9.17
N LEU A 205 -2.69 -9.71 10.23
CA LEU A 205 -3.31 -11.05 10.23
C LEU A 205 -4.84 -10.97 10.42
N ARG A 206 -5.47 -9.85 10.08
CA ARG A 206 -6.90 -9.59 10.32
C ARG A 206 -7.84 -10.14 9.24
N ASP A 207 -7.34 -10.53 8.05
CA ASP A 207 -8.12 -10.81 6.83
C ASP A 207 -9.02 -9.63 6.43
N LYS A 208 -8.49 -8.42 6.55
CA LYS A 208 -9.22 -7.17 6.28
C LYS A 208 -8.56 -6.29 5.24
N ILE A 209 -7.26 -6.48 4.97
CA ILE A 209 -6.53 -5.66 4.00
C ILE A 209 -7.06 -5.94 2.59
N ARG A 210 -7.36 -4.87 1.90
CA ARG A 210 -7.75 -4.92 0.48
C ARG A 210 -6.52 -5.01 -0.41
N ILE A 211 -6.72 -5.50 -1.62
CA ILE A 211 -5.64 -5.58 -2.61
C ILE A 211 -5.11 -4.19 -2.98
N GLN A 212 -5.99 -3.18 -3.04
CA GLN A 212 -5.62 -1.80 -3.34
C GLN A 212 -4.62 -1.23 -2.34
N ASP A 213 -4.77 -1.57 -1.06
CA ASP A 213 -3.91 -1.10 0.04
C ASP A 213 -2.48 -1.67 -0.05
N ILE A 214 -2.26 -2.79 -0.75
CA ILE A 214 -0.96 -3.49 -0.75
C ILE A 214 -0.33 -3.70 -2.12
N ALA A 215 -1.05 -3.51 -3.22
CA ALA A 215 -0.57 -3.88 -4.55
C ALA A 215 0.78 -3.23 -4.91
N ALA A 216 0.95 -1.93 -4.70
CA ALA A 216 2.22 -1.26 -4.94
C ALA A 216 3.28 -1.68 -3.92
N GLY A 217 2.91 -1.73 -2.63
CA GLY A 217 3.78 -2.17 -1.55
C GLY A 217 4.32 -3.58 -1.74
N TYR A 218 3.51 -4.49 -2.28
CA TYR A 218 3.93 -5.85 -2.60
C TYR A 218 5.16 -5.87 -3.52
N LEU A 219 5.12 -5.14 -4.63
CA LEU A 219 6.27 -5.10 -5.54
C LEU A 219 7.45 -4.36 -4.91
N ILE A 220 7.21 -3.21 -4.27
CA ILE A 220 8.25 -2.40 -3.65
C ILE A 220 9.01 -3.20 -2.59
N VAL A 221 8.31 -3.95 -1.74
CA VAL A 221 8.92 -4.82 -0.73
C VAL A 221 9.73 -5.94 -1.37
N LYS A 222 9.19 -6.64 -2.37
CA LYS A 222 9.90 -7.73 -3.07
C LYS A 222 11.16 -7.24 -3.76
N GLU A 223 11.09 -6.14 -4.46
CA GLU A 223 12.24 -5.56 -5.17
C GLU A 223 13.28 -4.94 -4.20
N ALA A 224 12.88 -4.62 -2.97
CA ALA A 224 13.79 -4.23 -1.89
C ALA A 224 14.45 -5.45 -1.18
N GLY A 225 14.06 -6.68 -1.53
CA GLY A 225 14.60 -7.92 -0.96
C GLY A 225 13.87 -8.41 0.29
N GLY A 226 12.68 -7.87 0.60
CA GLY A 226 11.84 -8.34 1.71
C GLY A 226 11.10 -9.63 1.38
N ILE A 227 10.77 -10.38 2.42
CA ILE A 227 9.96 -11.60 2.36
C ILE A 227 8.51 -11.20 2.65
N LEU A 228 7.56 -11.67 1.82
CA LEU A 228 6.13 -11.51 2.01
C LEU A 228 5.47 -12.88 2.02
N VAL A 229 4.85 -13.23 3.14
CA VAL A 229 4.13 -14.51 3.30
C VAL A 229 2.71 -14.29 3.77
N ASP A 230 1.82 -15.23 3.43
CA ASP A 230 0.47 -15.33 3.95
C ASP A 230 0.45 -15.95 5.38
N ARG A 231 -0.75 -16.23 5.91
CA ARG A 231 -0.90 -16.86 7.23
C ARG A 231 -0.33 -18.28 7.32
N GLU A 232 -0.32 -18.98 6.21
CA GLU A 232 0.19 -20.34 6.07
C GLU A 232 1.69 -20.37 5.74
N LEU A 233 2.35 -19.18 5.76
CA LEU A 233 3.75 -18.99 5.44
C LEU A 233 4.12 -19.30 3.98
N ASN A 234 3.14 -19.35 3.08
CA ASN A 234 3.40 -19.43 1.66
C ASN A 234 3.74 -18.04 1.11
N PRO A 235 4.47 -17.95 -0.01
CA PRO A 235 4.65 -16.66 -0.69
C PRO A 235 3.31 -15.99 -0.98
N LEU A 236 3.16 -14.74 -0.53
CA LEU A 236 1.91 -14.00 -0.70
C LEU A 236 1.56 -13.86 -2.19
N ASP A 237 0.38 -14.34 -2.57
CA ASP A 237 -0.25 -14.11 -3.88
C ASP A 237 -1.77 -14.09 -3.72
N ALA A 238 -2.47 -13.35 -4.57
CA ALA A 238 -3.92 -13.22 -4.51
C ALA A 238 -4.49 -12.69 -5.83
N ASP A 239 -5.78 -12.93 -6.07
CA ASP A 239 -6.51 -12.33 -7.19
C ASP A 239 -6.75 -10.84 -6.95
N LEU A 240 -6.59 -10.03 -8.00
CA LEU A 240 -6.86 -8.59 -7.98
C LEU A 240 -8.39 -8.36 -8.06
N SER A 241 -9.05 -8.44 -6.93
CA SER A 241 -10.50 -8.32 -6.80
C SER A 241 -10.89 -7.48 -5.59
N TYR A 242 -11.99 -6.74 -5.68
CA TYR A 242 -12.56 -6.00 -4.54
C TYR A 242 -12.98 -6.89 -3.37
N ALA A 243 -13.37 -8.13 -3.66
CA ALA A 243 -13.74 -9.10 -2.64
C ALA A 243 -12.54 -9.70 -1.92
N THR A 244 -11.36 -9.64 -2.53
CA THR A 244 -10.15 -10.24 -1.96
C THR A 244 -9.71 -9.46 -0.72
N ARG A 245 -9.55 -10.18 0.36
CA ARG A 245 -8.94 -9.72 1.61
C ARG A 245 -7.77 -10.62 1.90
N VAL A 246 -6.68 -10.02 2.37
CA VAL A 246 -5.46 -10.75 2.68
C VAL A 246 -4.99 -10.49 4.10
N SER A 247 -4.24 -11.45 4.59
CA SER A 247 -3.37 -11.32 5.76
C SER A 247 -1.95 -11.59 5.31
N PHE A 248 -0.97 -10.90 5.88
CA PHE A 248 0.42 -11.14 5.53
C PHE A 248 1.38 -10.76 6.66
N ILE A 249 2.57 -11.33 6.56
CA ILE A 249 3.76 -10.91 7.30
C ILE A 249 4.82 -10.50 6.28
N ALA A 250 5.32 -9.27 6.42
CA ALA A 250 6.50 -8.78 5.70
C ALA A 250 7.69 -8.80 6.65
N ALA A 251 8.76 -9.53 6.31
CA ALA A 251 9.97 -9.64 7.12
C ALA A 251 11.22 -9.30 6.31
N ALA A 252 12.19 -8.63 6.93
CA ALA A 252 13.42 -8.21 6.28
C ALA A 252 14.32 -9.40 5.88
N ASN A 253 14.24 -10.51 6.61
CA ASN A 253 14.96 -11.75 6.32
C ASN A 253 14.30 -12.94 7.01
N GLN A 254 14.75 -14.16 6.65
CA GLN A 254 14.19 -15.40 7.18
C GLN A 254 14.34 -15.53 8.70
N LYS A 255 15.47 -15.09 9.28
CA LYS A 255 15.69 -15.14 10.73
C LYS A 255 14.63 -14.35 11.50
N ILE A 256 14.31 -13.13 11.03
CA ILE A 256 13.28 -12.28 11.64
C ILE A 256 11.89 -12.90 11.45
N LEU A 257 11.60 -13.47 10.27
CA LEU A 257 10.35 -14.17 10.04
C LEU A 257 10.16 -15.34 11.02
N ASP A 258 11.16 -16.21 11.13
CA ASP A 258 11.13 -17.39 12.02
C ASP A 258 10.95 -16.98 13.49
N GLU A 259 11.65 -15.92 13.93
CA GLU A 259 11.55 -15.37 15.29
C GLU A 259 10.11 -14.92 15.60
N ILE A 260 9.47 -14.19 14.69
CA ILE A 260 8.12 -13.68 14.90
C ILE A 260 7.08 -14.79 14.82
N VAL A 261 7.20 -15.69 13.85
CA VAL A 261 6.28 -16.83 13.70
C VAL A 261 6.30 -17.68 14.97
N SER A 262 7.47 -17.97 15.54
CA SER A 262 7.60 -18.74 16.78
C SER A 262 6.91 -18.10 18.01
N GLN A 263 6.56 -16.83 17.95
CA GLN A 263 5.86 -16.11 19.02
C GLN A 263 4.33 -16.13 18.87
N ILE A 264 3.85 -16.39 17.65
CA ILE A 264 2.40 -16.33 17.32
C ILE A 264 1.78 -17.70 17.01
N ASP A 265 2.56 -18.77 17.01
CA ASP A 265 2.10 -20.15 16.96
C ASP A 265 1.66 -20.62 18.36
#